data_765c167da3463f25031fbe47bcd51a98
#
_entry.id   765c167da3463f25031fbe47bcd51a98
#
_cell.length_a   1.000
_cell.length_b   1.000
_cell.length_c   1.000
_cell.angle_alpha   90.00
_cell.angle_beta   90.00
_cell.angle_gamma   90.00
#
_symmetry.space_group_name_H-M   'P 1'
#
loop_
_entity.id
_entity.type
_entity.pdbx_description
1 polymer ?
#
loop_
_entity_poly.entity_id
_entity_poly.type
_entity_poly.pdbx_seq_one_letter_code
_entity_poly.pdbx_strand_id
1 'polypeptide(L)'
;MDITAKTFDGQGGRDEFQRKNIAEKAIKLLKSNIDISPMVIDGSWGTGKTEFCHKLINLMKQDDTHNIIYIDAFKADHVDEPLMTVLAEIIKILPEGPRRKAFINRVLPAVRYTLKTVAKAGVSHLLRQDFADVANDFDEVIQKTADDSIDKAAELILKDHVEAEKSLKTLQTALTAIASQDPIIIFIDELDRCRPNFAVDMLEIIKHTFDVEGVSFVLVTNTQQLRASINHCYGQAVDAQRYLDKFIKFRFELSPHSQRHMTNPVLAANAYFYQLIGEKGFLSSSLLSNTLLKKFIAKFIGHQGLSLREIETLVLHIEVVQVLSNSNRFIPDEYIGYSLLRLVGVMLVCFRPDILREIRKGVVDADLLGDFLGVKKLPYLEEGGREIPEVCEFIMASLTTDFNENKVNYAISEDQQKKWNSYMRYVSYMEEVPYRDRAVAQILETANIMAFE
;
A
#
# COMPACT_ATOMS: atom_id res chain seq x y z
N MET A 1 -0.14 2.94 -15.82
CA MET A 1 1.12 3.73 -15.79
C MET A 1 2.21 2.79 -15.29
N ASP A 2 3.31 2.67 -16.00
CA ASP A 2 4.39 1.75 -15.62
C ASP A 2 5.12 2.29 -14.37
N ILE A 3 4.96 1.60 -13.24
CA ILE A 3 5.56 1.99 -11.96
C ILE A 3 7.08 1.78 -11.99
N THR A 4 7.56 0.82 -12.76
CA THR A 4 8.98 0.43 -12.80
C THR A 4 9.87 1.53 -13.38
N ALA A 5 9.35 2.40 -14.24
CA ALA A 5 10.05 3.52 -14.86
C ALA A 5 10.01 4.82 -14.02
N LYS A 6 9.32 4.85 -12.87
CA LYS A 6 9.18 6.07 -12.06
C LYS A 6 10.48 6.47 -11.37
N THR A 7 10.74 7.77 -11.36
CA THR A 7 11.92 8.42 -10.74
C THR A 7 11.50 9.54 -9.81
N PHE A 8 12.43 10.01 -8.95
CA PHE A 8 12.19 11.20 -8.12
C PHE A 8 12.37 12.48 -8.94
N ASP A 9 13.30 12.49 -9.90
CA ASP A 9 13.70 13.65 -10.70
C ASP A 9 13.66 13.32 -12.20
N GLY A 10 13.89 14.36 -13.02
CA GLY A 10 13.99 14.24 -14.48
C GLY A 10 12.66 14.37 -15.20
N GLN A 11 12.64 14.09 -16.50
CA GLN A 11 11.46 14.22 -17.33
C GLN A 11 10.42 13.15 -16.94
N GLY A 12 9.32 13.58 -16.29
CA GLY A 12 8.30 12.69 -15.72
C GLY A 12 8.57 12.19 -14.30
N GLY A 13 9.70 12.60 -13.69
CA GLY A 13 10.02 12.33 -12.29
C GLY A 13 9.14 13.14 -11.34
N ARG A 14 8.79 12.56 -10.20
CA ARG A 14 7.92 13.18 -9.20
C ARG A 14 8.37 12.84 -7.79
N ASP A 15 8.46 13.84 -6.93
CA ASP A 15 8.70 13.66 -5.49
C ASP A 15 7.68 14.46 -4.66
N GLU A 16 6.40 14.21 -4.91
CA GLU A 16 5.25 14.88 -4.30
C GLU A 16 5.24 14.76 -2.76
N PHE A 17 5.88 13.72 -2.24
CA PHE A 17 5.95 13.45 -0.80
C PHE A 17 7.31 13.81 -0.19
N GLN A 18 8.24 14.34 -0.99
CA GLN A 18 9.62 14.66 -0.60
C GLN A 18 10.37 13.47 0.04
N ARG A 19 10.22 12.31 -0.58
CA ARG A 19 10.82 11.05 -0.14
C ARG A 19 12.21 10.79 -0.72
N LYS A 20 12.68 11.62 -1.65
CA LYS A 20 14.02 11.51 -2.23
C LYS A 20 15.10 11.51 -1.15
N ASN A 21 15.03 12.43 -0.18
CA ASN A 21 15.96 12.47 0.94
C ASN A 21 15.97 11.18 1.79
N ILE A 22 14.80 10.51 1.92
CA ILE A 22 14.69 9.23 2.61
C ILE A 22 15.38 8.15 1.77
N ALA A 23 15.13 8.14 0.45
CA ALA A 23 15.79 7.20 -0.47
C ALA A 23 17.32 7.37 -0.47
N GLU A 24 17.83 8.59 -0.54
CA GLU A 24 19.28 8.87 -0.47
C GLU A 24 19.92 8.37 0.84
N LYS A 25 19.24 8.56 1.97
CA LYS A 25 19.69 8.01 3.26
C LYS A 25 19.68 6.49 3.27
N ALA A 26 18.62 5.85 2.74
CA ALA A 26 18.54 4.40 2.62
C ALA A 26 19.66 3.85 1.73
N ILE A 27 19.93 4.49 0.59
CA ILE A 27 21.02 4.13 -0.31
C ILE A 27 22.38 4.25 0.39
N LYS A 28 22.60 5.35 1.11
CA LYS A 28 23.84 5.55 1.87
C LYS A 28 24.08 4.46 2.92
N LEU A 29 22.99 4.03 3.60
CA LEU A 29 23.06 2.92 4.55
C LEU A 29 23.35 1.59 3.84
N LEU A 30 22.64 1.27 2.75
CA LEU A 30 22.82 0.03 1.99
C LEU A 30 24.22 -0.10 1.37
N LYS A 31 24.85 1.03 1.02
CA LYS A 31 26.23 1.08 0.48
C LYS A 31 27.29 1.22 1.57
N SER A 32 26.92 1.32 2.84
CA SER A 32 27.85 1.39 3.96
C SER A 32 28.31 0.01 4.41
N ASN A 33 29.40 -0.02 5.19
CA ASN A 33 29.90 -1.26 5.82
C ASN A 33 29.11 -1.65 7.09
N ILE A 34 27.95 -1.00 7.33
CA ILE A 34 27.10 -1.31 8.48
C ILE A 34 26.20 -2.49 8.11
N ASP A 35 26.23 -3.54 8.91
CA ASP A 35 25.39 -4.71 8.71
C ASP A 35 23.93 -4.43 9.12
N ILE A 36 23.14 -3.95 8.16
CA ILE A 36 21.71 -3.61 8.31
C ILE A 36 20.77 -4.61 7.60
N SER A 37 21.33 -5.65 6.97
CA SER A 37 20.55 -6.62 6.20
C SER A 37 20.04 -7.76 7.10
N PRO A 38 18.77 -8.14 7.00
CA PRO A 38 17.68 -7.55 6.23
C PRO A 38 17.19 -6.19 6.75
N MET A 39 17.07 -5.22 5.85
CA MET A 39 16.45 -3.92 6.13
C MET A 39 14.97 -3.95 5.74
N VAL A 40 14.11 -3.29 6.53
CA VAL A 40 12.67 -3.18 6.22
C VAL A 40 12.27 -1.75 5.94
N ILE A 41 11.60 -1.57 4.80
CA ILE A 41 10.80 -0.37 4.47
C ILE A 41 9.36 -0.69 4.85
N ASP A 42 8.96 -0.22 6.04
CA ASP A 42 7.66 -0.50 6.63
C ASP A 42 6.62 0.56 6.25
N GLY A 43 5.36 0.18 6.24
CA GLY A 43 4.23 1.08 6.10
C GLY A 43 2.94 0.34 5.83
N SER A 44 1.83 0.99 6.15
CA SER A 44 0.49 0.45 5.89
C SER A 44 0.21 0.27 4.39
N TRP A 45 -0.84 -0.46 4.06
CA TRP A 45 -1.28 -0.58 2.67
C TRP A 45 -1.68 0.79 2.09
N GLY A 46 -1.34 1.00 0.83
CA GLY A 46 -1.66 2.25 0.13
C GLY A 46 -0.78 3.45 0.51
N THR A 47 0.32 3.28 1.28
CA THR A 47 1.27 4.36 1.57
C THR A 47 2.26 4.65 0.44
N GLY A 48 2.22 3.88 -0.66
CA GLY A 48 3.11 4.05 -1.80
C GLY A 48 4.49 3.42 -1.62
N LYS A 49 4.61 2.34 -0.83
CA LYS A 49 5.87 1.60 -0.61
C LYS A 49 6.47 1.09 -1.91
N THR A 50 5.68 0.40 -2.73
CA THR A 50 6.11 -0.16 -4.03
C THR A 50 6.63 0.92 -4.97
N GLU A 51 5.93 2.05 -5.09
CA GLU A 51 6.40 3.18 -5.91
C GLU A 51 7.70 3.78 -5.37
N PHE A 52 7.79 3.96 -4.05
CA PHE A 52 9.01 4.42 -3.40
C PHE A 52 10.18 3.44 -3.66
N CYS A 53 9.93 2.13 -3.56
CA CYS A 53 10.92 1.10 -3.82
C CYS A 53 11.47 1.20 -5.26
N HIS A 54 10.60 1.28 -6.27
CA HIS A 54 11.05 1.44 -7.67
C HIS A 54 11.83 2.74 -7.90
N LYS A 55 11.38 3.87 -7.33
CA LYS A 55 12.10 5.13 -7.40
C LYS A 55 13.49 5.03 -6.73
N LEU A 56 13.58 4.35 -5.58
CA LEU A 56 14.85 4.09 -4.88
C LEU A 56 15.78 3.21 -5.73
N ILE A 57 15.27 2.13 -6.30
CA ILE A 57 16.02 1.24 -7.21
C ILE A 57 16.54 2.03 -8.41
N ASN A 58 15.70 2.85 -9.05
CA ASN A 58 16.09 3.64 -10.20
C ASN A 58 17.14 4.71 -9.85
N LEU A 59 17.08 5.27 -8.65
CA LEU A 59 18.10 6.19 -8.14
C LEU A 59 19.42 5.44 -7.90
N MET A 60 19.38 4.22 -7.33
CA MET A 60 20.58 3.40 -7.09
C MET A 60 21.28 2.97 -8.38
N LYS A 61 20.51 2.64 -9.43
CA LYS A 61 21.05 2.21 -10.72
C LYS A 61 21.88 3.28 -11.44
N GLN A 62 21.78 4.54 -11.03
CA GLN A 62 22.58 5.62 -11.64
C GLN A 62 24.08 5.48 -11.38
N ASP A 63 24.48 4.81 -10.30
CA ASP A 63 25.88 4.66 -9.90
C ASP A 63 26.54 3.33 -10.33
N ASP A 64 25.77 2.37 -10.83
CA ASP A 64 26.16 1.05 -11.34
C ASP A 64 27.18 0.28 -10.49
N THR A 65 27.09 0.42 -9.15
CA THR A 65 28.05 -0.18 -8.19
C THR A 65 27.58 -1.48 -7.57
N HIS A 66 26.32 -1.87 -7.79
CA HIS A 66 25.70 -3.05 -7.17
C HIS A 66 24.76 -3.73 -8.16
N ASN A 67 24.70 -5.03 -8.12
CA ASN A 67 23.64 -5.77 -8.78
C ASN A 67 22.34 -5.65 -7.98
N ILE A 68 21.30 -5.11 -8.61
CA ILE A 68 20.02 -4.87 -7.96
C ILE A 68 18.99 -5.85 -8.51
N ILE A 69 18.37 -6.61 -7.62
CA ILE A 69 17.31 -7.56 -7.91
C ILE A 69 16.02 -7.05 -7.28
N TYR A 70 14.90 -7.12 -8.00
CA TYR A 70 13.56 -6.84 -7.49
C TYR A 70 12.69 -8.09 -7.63
N ILE A 71 12.09 -8.50 -6.51
CA ILE A 71 11.17 -9.65 -6.43
C ILE A 71 9.82 -9.14 -5.93
N ASP A 72 8.79 -9.34 -6.75
CA ASP A 72 7.40 -9.23 -6.33
C ASP A 72 7.00 -10.57 -5.70
N ALA A 73 7.02 -10.62 -4.36
CA ALA A 73 6.76 -11.86 -3.63
C ALA A 73 5.34 -12.36 -3.84
N PHE A 74 4.36 -11.46 -3.99
CA PHE A 74 2.97 -11.84 -4.21
C PHE A 74 2.76 -12.53 -5.55
N LYS A 75 3.47 -12.10 -6.61
CA LYS A 75 3.46 -12.82 -7.88
C LYS A 75 4.17 -14.17 -7.80
N ALA A 76 5.22 -14.25 -6.98
CA ALA A 76 5.99 -15.47 -6.81
C ALA A 76 5.32 -16.50 -5.88
N ASP A 77 4.39 -16.07 -5.03
CA ASP A 77 3.73 -16.90 -4.02
C ASP A 77 3.00 -18.14 -4.60
N HIS A 78 2.50 -18.07 -5.83
CA HIS A 78 1.85 -19.21 -6.48
C HIS A 78 2.80 -20.36 -6.84
N VAL A 79 4.11 -20.09 -6.89
CA VAL A 79 5.14 -21.10 -7.16
C VAL A 79 5.46 -21.95 -5.93
N ASP A 80 5.08 -21.48 -4.73
CA ASP A 80 5.18 -22.16 -3.42
C ASP A 80 6.61 -22.50 -2.96
N GLU A 81 7.64 -21.92 -3.61
CA GLU A 81 9.06 -22.23 -3.37
C GLU A 81 9.91 -20.96 -3.27
N PRO A 82 10.01 -20.34 -2.08
CA PRO A 82 10.78 -19.11 -1.88
C PRO A 82 12.25 -19.20 -2.27
N LEU A 83 12.90 -20.35 -1.99
CA LEU A 83 14.31 -20.57 -2.35
C LEU A 83 14.51 -20.49 -3.86
N MET A 84 13.64 -21.14 -4.61
CA MET A 84 13.72 -21.15 -6.08
C MET A 84 13.47 -19.76 -6.66
N THR A 85 12.53 -19.04 -6.09
CA THR A 85 12.24 -17.65 -6.49
C THR A 85 13.49 -16.77 -6.40
N VAL A 86 14.16 -16.77 -5.25
CA VAL A 86 15.37 -15.96 -5.05
C VAL A 86 16.53 -16.43 -5.93
N LEU A 87 16.76 -17.73 -6.04
CA LEU A 87 17.83 -18.28 -6.87
C LEU A 87 17.65 -17.99 -8.35
N ALA A 88 16.42 -18.08 -8.87
CA ALA A 88 16.13 -17.77 -10.26
C ALA A 88 16.46 -16.31 -10.60
N GLU A 89 16.11 -15.38 -9.73
CA GLU A 89 16.43 -13.96 -9.93
C GLU A 89 17.94 -13.70 -9.84
N ILE A 90 18.67 -14.38 -8.94
CA ILE A 90 20.13 -14.30 -8.89
C ILE A 90 20.76 -14.87 -10.18
N ILE A 91 20.24 -15.96 -10.72
CA ILE A 91 20.73 -16.54 -11.98
C ILE A 91 20.54 -15.59 -13.15
N LYS A 92 19.43 -14.85 -13.21
CA LYS A 92 19.14 -13.89 -14.28
C LYS A 92 20.18 -12.76 -14.41
N ILE A 93 20.75 -12.29 -13.28
CA ILE A 93 21.77 -11.23 -13.30
C ILE A 93 23.15 -11.75 -13.74
N LEU A 94 23.37 -13.06 -13.73
CA LEU A 94 24.61 -13.64 -14.19
C LEU A 94 24.67 -13.65 -15.72
N PRO A 95 25.79 -13.19 -16.32
CA PRO A 95 25.95 -13.22 -17.78
C PRO A 95 25.92 -14.67 -18.30
N GLU A 96 25.29 -14.88 -19.45
CA GLU A 96 25.27 -16.18 -20.08
C GLU A 96 26.70 -16.71 -20.32
N GLY A 97 26.92 -17.98 -20.04
CA GLY A 97 28.21 -18.59 -20.28
C GLY A 97 28.70 -19.52 -19.16
N PRO A 98 30.04 -19.78 -19.13
CA PRO A 98 30.60 -20.74 -18.20
C PRO A 98 30.38 -20.41 -16.71
N ARG A 99 30.35 -19.12 -16.35
CA ARG A 99 30.12 -18.68 -14.96
C ARG A 99 28.71 -19.03 -14.46
N ARG A 100 27.69 -18.74 -15.29
CA ARG A 100 26.28 -19.08 -15.00
C ARG A 100 26.11 -20.59 -14.87
N LYS A 101 26.65 -21.36 -15.82
CA LYS A 101 26.60 -22.83 -15.79
C LYS A 101 27.33 -23.41 -14.54
N ALA A 102 28.47 -22.85 -14.18
CA ALA A 102 29.20 -23.27 -12.99
C ALA A 102 28.44 -22.99 -11.69
N PHE A 103 27.75 -21.81 -11.61
CA PHE A 103 26.90 -21.48 -10.48
C PHE A 103 25.72 -22.46 -10.38
N ILE A 104 24.98 -22.67 -11.48
CA ILE A 104 23.84 -23.61 -11.52
C ILE A 104 24.28 -25.01 -11.07
N ASN A 105 25.41 -25.52 -11.57
CA ASN A 105 25.93 -26.83 -11.15
C ASN A 105 26.22 -26.90 -9.65
N ARG A 106 26.69 -25.81 -9.03
CA ARG A 106 27.01 -25.77 -7.59
C ARG A 106 25.74 -25.68 -6.73
N VAL A 107 24.69 -24.98 -7.18
CA VAL A 107 23.44 -24.81 -6.41
C VAL A 107 22.45 -25.96 -6.62
N LEU A 108 22.63 -26.74 -7.70
CA LEU A 108 21.73 -27.83 -8.08
C LEU A 108 21.48 -28.86 -6.96
N PRO A 109 22.46 -29.28 -6.11
CA PRO A 109 22.17 -30.17 -4.99
C PRO A 109 21.20 -29.59 -3.98
N ALA A 110 21.32 -28.29 -3.64
CA ALA A 110 20.38 -27.60 -2.75
C ALA A 110 18.97 -27.54 -3.34
N VAL A 111 18.89 -27.21 -4.62
CA VAL A 111 17.64 -27.17 -5.38
C VAL A 111 16.96 -28.55 -5.44
N ARG A 112 17.72 -29.60 -5.66
CA ARG A 112 17.18 -30.96 -5.68
C ARG A 112 16.60 -31.41 -4.35
N TYR A 113 17.23 -31.03 -3.25
CA TYR A 113 16.72 -31.32 -1.92
C TYR A 113 15.35 -30.68 -1.69
N THR A 114 15.19 -29.40 -2.06
CA THR A 114 13.92 -28.68 -1.97
C THR A 114 12.86 -29.27 -2.89
N LEU A 115 13.20 -29.58 -4.14
CA LEU A 115 12.29 -30.20 -5.10
C LEU A 115 11.84 -31.62 -4.74
N LYS A 116 12.69 -32.43 -4.06
CA LYS A 116 12.27 -33.75 -3.55
C LYS A 116 11.15 -33.67 -2.52
N THR A 117 11.15 -32.62 -1.69
CA THR A 117 10.10 -32.36 -0.72
C THR A 117 8.80 -31.92 -1.42
N VAL A 118 8.90 -31.15 -2.49
CA VAL A 118 7.76 -30.58 -3.26
C VAL A 118 7.18 -31.58 -4.26
N ALA A 119 8.00 -32.40 -4.91
CA ALA A 119 7.52 -33.43 -5.86
C ALA A 119 6.53 -34.43 -5.23
N LYS A 120 6.60 -34.61 -3.89
CA LYS A 120 5.58 -35.35 -3.13
C LYS A 120 4.22 -34.62 -3.09
N ALA A 121 4.16 -33.33 -3.43
CA ALA A 121 2.96 -32.49 -3.39
C ALA A 121 2.33 -32.15 -4.76
N GLY A 122 2.88 -32.59 -5.88
CA GLY A 122 2.23 -32.48 -7.21
C GLY A 122 2.39 -31.15 -7.95
N VAL A 123 3.35 -30.29 -7.62
CA VAL A 123 3.45 -28.88 -8.12
C VAL A 123 4.36 -28.71 -9.36
N SER A 124 4.86 -29.78 -9.96
CA SER A 124 5.93 -29.72 -10.99
C SER A 124 5.57 -29.01 -12.33
N HIS A 125 4.31 -28.72 -12.61
CA HIS A 125 3.88 -28.17 -13.90
C HIS A 125 3.88 -26.63 -14.01
N LEU A 126 3.72 -25.94 -12.87
CA LEU A 126 3.65 -24.46 -12.83
C LEU A 126 5.05 -23.80 -12.85
N LEU A 127 6.06 -24.47 -12.31
CA LEU A 127 7.46 -24.01 -12.31
C LEU A 127 8.05 -23.78 -13.71
N ARG A 128 7.50 -24.43 -14.73
CA ARG A 128 8.04 -24.38 -16.11
C ARG A 128 7.66 -23.12 -16.89
N GLN A 129 6.60 -22.41 -16.52
CA GLN A 129 6.09 -21.30 -17.34
C GLN A 129 6.76 -19.96 -17.00
N ASP A 130 7.02 -19.68 -15.72
CA ASP A 130 7.63 -18.41 -15.30
C ASP A 130 9.18 -18.41 -15.33
N PHE A 131 9.79 -19.61 -15.42
CA PHE A 131 11.23 -19.79 -15.47
C PHE A 131 11.71 -20.38 -16.80
N ALA A 132 10.97 -20.20 -17.89
CA ALA A 132 11.26 -20.84 -19.19
C ALA A 132 12.71 -20.60 -19.67
N ASP A 133 13.25 -19.40 -19.46
CA ASP A 133 14.62 -19.07 -19.86
C ASP A 133 15.70 -19.68 -18.94
N VAL A 134 15.34 -19.94 -17.69
CA VAL A 134 16.24 -20.58 -16.69
C VAL A 134 16.04 -22.10 -16.66
N ALA A 135 14.82 -22.56 -16.93
CA ALA A 135 14.47 -23.99 -16.92
C ALA A 135 15.27 -24.81 -17.92
N ASN A 136 15.55 -24.26 -19.10
CA ASN A 136 16.35 -24.95 -20.11
C ASN A 136 17.78 -25.22 -19.64
N ASP A 137 18.40 -24.28 -18.91
CA ASP A 137 19.73 -24.46 -18.32
C ASP A 137 19.73 -25.50 -17.19
N PHE A 138 18.63 -25.59 -16.41
CA PHE A 138 18.45 -26.61 -15.38
C PHE A 138 18.13 -28.00 -15.97
N ASP A 139 17.26 -28.06 -16.98
CA ASP A 139 16.88 -29.35 -17.62
C ASP A 139 18.08 -30.03 -18.28
N GLU A 140 18.99 -29.29 -18.92
CA GLU A 140 20.21 -29.86 -19.53
C GLU A 140 21.14 -30.52 -18.49
N VAL A 141 21.16 -29.97 -17.27
CA VAL A 141 21.99 -30.48 -16.16
C VAL A 141 21.28 -31.62 -15.42
N ILE A 142 19.96 -31.58 -15.26
CA ILE A 142 19.14 -32.59 -14.59
C ILE A 142 19.11 -33.90 -15.39
N GLN A 143 18.96 -33.83 -16.73
CA GLN A 143 18.92 -35.02 -17.58
C GLN A 143 20.21 -35.85 -17.55
N LYS A 144 21.38 -35.25 -17.26
CA LYS A 144 22.66 -35.94 -17.18
C LYS A 144 22.90 -36.73 -15.87
N THR A 145 21.98 -36.65 -14.88
CA THR A 145 22.20 -37.18 -13.53
C THR A 145 21.08 -38.10 -13.02
N ALA A 146 20.18 -38.56 -13.88
CA ALA A 146 18.95 -39.26 -13.51
C ALA A 146 19.04 -40.79 -13.42
N ASP A 147 20.21 -41.36 -13.10
CA ASP A 147 20.31 -42.79 -12.81
C ASP A 147 20.96 -43.00 -11.42
N ASP A 148 20.15 -43.32 -10.43
CA ASP A 148 20.38 -44.41 -9.51
C ASP A 148 19.24 -44.62 -8.49
N SER A 149 18.94 -45.89 -8.23
CA SER A 149 17.77 -46.47 -7.60
C SER A 149 17.69 -46.33 -6.08
N ILE A 150 16.48 -46.38 -5.60
CA ILE A 150 16.01 -46.27 -4.21
C ILE A 150 16.19 -47.59 -3.47
N ASP A 151 16.94 -47.58 -2.35
CA ASP A 151 16.63 -48.39 -1.16
C ASP A 151 17.50 -47.99 0.06
N LYS A 152 16.82 -47.85 1.21
CA LYS A 152 17.27 -47.72 2.61
C LYS A 152 16.84 -46.42 3.30
N ALA A 153 15.62 -46.45 3.85
CA ALA A 153 14.92 -45.24 4.33
C ALA A 153 15.52 -44.54 5.57
N ALA A 154 16.22 -45.22 6.46
CA ALA A 154 16.75 -44.61 7.69
C ALA A 154 18.19 -44.04 7.53
N GLU A 155 19.04 -44.75 6.79
CA GLU A 155 20.36 -44.23 6.38
C GLU A 155 20.24 -43.04 5.41
N LEU A 156 19.19 -43.07 4.59
CA LEU A 156 18.84 -41.98 3.68
C LEU A 156 18.46 -40.68 4.39
N ILE A 157 17.71 -40.71 5.49
CA ILE A 157 17.32 -39.51 6.24
C ILE A 157 18.51 -38.80 6.87
N LEU A 158 19.44 -39.55 7.48
CA LEU A 158 20.67 -38.99 8.04
C LEU A 158 21.62 -38.49 6.93
N LYS A 159 21.71 -39.22 5.84
CA LYS A 159 22.54 -38.87 4.67
C LYS A 159 21.95 -37.67 3.95
N ASP A 160 20.63 -37.62 3.78
CA ASP A 160 19.91 -36.46 3.22
C ASP A 160 20.09 -35.21 4.08
N HIS A 161 20.12 -35.32 5.41
CA HIS A 161 20.36 -34.19 6.31
C HIS A 161 21.77 -33.63 6.21
N VAL A 162 22.77 -34.50 6.20
CA VAL A 162 24.19 -34.11 6.02
C VAL A 162 24.45 -33.55 4.61
N GLU A 163 23.81 -34.13 3.59
CA GLU A 163 23.88 -33.63 2.21
C GLU A 163 23.15 -32.26 2.05
N ALA A 164 22.03 -32.04 2.75
CA ALA A 164 21.33 -30.75 2.78
C ALA A 164 22.22 -29.66 3.37
N GLU A 165 22.82 -29.89 4.54
CA GLU A 165 23.71 -28.94 5.19
C GLU A 165 24.95 -28.62 4.35
N LYS A 166 25.56 -29.65 3.73
CA LYS A 166 26.68 -29.48 2.80
C LYS A 166 26.28 -28.71 1.54
N SER A 167 25.09 -28.98 1.02
CA SER A 167 24.54 -28.32 -0.16
C SER A 167 24.25 -26.83 0.12
N LEU A 168 23.71 -26.52 1.30
CA LEU A 168 23.47 -25.16 1.75
C LEU A 168 24.79 -24.38 1.86
N LYS A 169 25.80 -24.96 2.48
CA LYS A 169 27.13 -24.35 2.60
C LYS A 169 27.80 -24.13 1.24
N THR A 170 27.59 -25.06 0.30
CA THR A 170 28.07 -24.91 -1.09
C THR A 170 27.38 -23.76 -1.80
N LEU A 171 26.04 -23.60 -1.62
CA LEU A 171 25.28 -22.49 -2.12
C LEU A 171 25.77 -21.14 -1.55
N GLN A 172 25.94 -21.06 -0.24
CA GLN A 172 26.45 -19.86 0.43
C GLN A 172 27.85 -19.47 -0.09
N THR A 173 28.76 -20.45 -0.25
CA THR A 173 30.08 -20.20 -0.81
C THR A 173 30.02 -19.71 -2.26
N ALA A 174 29.11 -20.26 -3.07
CA ALA A 174 28.94 -19.84 -4.45
C ALA A 174 28.36 -18.41 -4.54
N LEU A 175 27.44 -18.05 -3.65
CA LEU A 175 26.88 -16.70 -3.55
C LEU A 175 27.93 -15.68 -3.12
N THR A 176 28.70 -15.98 -2.07
CA THR A 176 29.81 -15.13 -1.62
C THR A 176 30.82 -14.88 -2.74
N ALA A 177 31.15 -15.88 -3.54
CA ALA A 177 32.08 -15.74 -4.66
C ALA A 177 31.57 -14.84 -5.78
N ILE A 178 30.24 -14.74 -5.97
CA ILE A 178 29.64 -13.79 -6.91
C ILE A 178 29.59 -12.40 -6.30
N ALA A 179 29.06 -12.30 -5.07
CA ALA A 179 28.83 -11.04 -4.40
C ALA A 179 30.12 -10.30 -4.03
N SER A 180 31.25 -11.01 -3.88
CA SER A 180 32.56 -10.38 -3.65
C SER A 180 33.11 -9.61 -4.85
N GLN A 181 32.65 -9.93 -6.06
CA GLN A 181 32.99 -9.17 -7.27
C GLN A 181 32.03 -7.99 -7.47
N ASP A 182 30.74 -8.27 -7.39
CA ASP A 182 29.66 -7.33 -7.59
C ASP A 182 28.62 -7.53 -6.49
N PRO A 183 28.59 -6.69 -5.43
CA PRO A 183 27.62 -6.81 -4.34
C PRO A 183 26.18 -6.83 -4.83
N ILE A 184 25.34 -7.65 -4.19
CA ILE A 184 23.96 -7.89 -4.61
C ILE A 184 23.02 -7.29 -3.58
N ILE A 185 22.05 -6.49 -4.03
CA ILE A 185 20.96 -6.00 -3.18
C ILE A 185 19.63 -6.51 -3.74
N ILE A 186 18.92 -7.27 -2.92
CA ILE A 186 17.67 -7.93 -3.27
C ILE A 186 16.51 -7.22 -2.58
N PHE A 187 15.64 -6.60 -3.35
CA PHE A 187 14.39 -6.01 -2.88
C PHE A 187 13.28 -7.05 -3.01
N ILE A 188 12.59 -7.32 -1.89
CA ILE A 188 11.43 -8.21 -1.84
C ILE A 188 10.22 -7.37 -1.45
N ASP A 189 9.29 -7.19 -2.37
CA ASP A 189 8.08 -6.39 -2.18
C ASP A 189 6.84 -7.26 -2.03
N GLU A 190 5.82 -6.73 -1.38
CA GLU A 190 4.50 -7.33 -1.20
C GLU A 190 4.49 -8.67 -0.42
N LEU A 191 5.50 -8.93 0.41
CA LEU A 191 5.59 -10.15 1.22
C LEU A 191 4.41 -10.28 2.21
N ASP A 192 3.86 -9.16 2.65
CA ASP A 192 2.69 -9.08 3.54
C ASP A 192 1.37 -9.49 2.88
N ARG A 193 1.35 -9.70 1.56
CA ARG A 193 0.16 -10.19 0.82
C ARG A 193 0.22 -11.66 0.48
N CYS A 194 1.36 -12.29 0.69
CA CYS A 194 1.57 -13.70 0.42
C CYS A 194 0.79 -14.59 1.39
N ARG A 195 0.59 -15.84 0.99
CA ARG A 195 0.13 -16.88 1.92
C ARG A 195 1.05 -16.91 3.15
N PRO A 196 0.49 -17.07 4.36
CA PRO A 196 1.26 -17.01 5.60
C PRO A 196 2.50 -17.92 5.60
N ASN A 197 2.37 -19.16 5.15
CA ASN A 197 3.50 -20.11 5.09
C ASN A 197 4.61 -19.58 4.16
N PHE A 198 4.26 -19.16 2.94
CA PHE A 198 5.25 -18.62 2.00
C PHE A 198 5.99 -17.41 2.57
N ALA A 199 5.26 -16.49 3.23
CA ALA A 199 5.87 -15.30 3.84
C ALA A 199 6.87 -15.67 4.96
N VAL A 200 6.51 -16.64 5.82
CA VAL A 200 7.38 -17.10 6.91
C VAL A 200 8.59 -17.87 6.34
N ASP A 201 8.37 -18.79 5.40
CA ASP A 201 9.44 -19.55 4.76
C ASP A 201 10.44 -18.64 4.03
N MET A 202 9.94 -17.55 3.39
CA MET A 202 10.81 -16.56 2.77
C MET A 202 11.73 -15.88 3.79
N LEU A 203 11.20 -15.47 4.97
CA LEU A 203 12.00 -14.87 6.04
C LEU A 203 13.06 -15.84 6.54
N GLU A 204 12.71 -17.12 6.74
CA GLU A 204 13.63 -18.16 7.22
C GLU A 204 14.74 -18.43 6.20
N ILE A 205 14.39 -18.51 4.92
CA ILE A 205 15.36 -18.74 3.84
C ILE A 205 16.33 -17.56 3.71
N ILE A 206 15.85 -16.32 3.80
CA ILE A 206 16.72 -15.14 3.79
C ILE A 206 17.76 -15.25 4.90
N LYS A 207 17.35 -15.60 6.12
CA LYS A 207 18.25 -15.68 7.26
C LYS A 207 19.20 -16.87 7.20
N HIS A 208 18.70 -18.05 6.85
CA HIS A 208 19.46 -19.27 6.98
C HIS A 208 20.26 -19.62 5.72
N THR A 209 19.78 -19.20 4.55
CA THR A 209 20.38 -19.54 3.26
C THR A 209 21.19 -18.40 2.66
N PHE A 210 20.66 -17.20 2.72
CA PHE A 210 21.19 -16.04 2.02
C PHE A 210 21.91 -15.02 2.92
N ASP A 211 22.09 -15.31 4.22
CA ASP A 211 22.90 -14.48 5.12
C ASP A 211 24.39 -14.70 4.83
N VAL A 212 24.86 -14.12 3.74
CA VAL A 212 26.22 -14.21 3.23
C VAL A 212 26.79 -12.83 2.93
N GLU A 213 28.11 -12.69 3.06
CA GLU A 213 28.79 -11.42 2.79
C GLU A 213 28.58 -10.97 1.34
N GLY A 214 28.28 -9.69 1.16
CA GLY A 214 28.02 -9.06 -0.13
C GLY A 214 26.61 -9.24 -0.66
N VAL A 215 25.72 -9.94 0.04
CA VAL A 215 24.29 -10.05 -0.30
C VAL A 215 23.45 -9.33 0.75
N SER A 216 22.70 -8.33 0.34
CA SER A 216 21.82 -7.54 1.23
C SER A 216 20.37 -7.65 0.81
N PHE A 217 19.48 -7.72 1.80
CA PHE A 217 18.03 -7.79 1.59
C PHE A 217 17.33 -6.52 2.06
N VAL A 218 16.36 -6.08 1.25
CA VAL A 218 15.43 -5.00 1.59
C VAL A 218 14.01 -5.52 1.44
N LEU A 219 13.30 -5.66 2.55
CA LEU A 219 11.91 -6.08 2.58
C LEU A 219 11.02 -4.83 2.52
N VAL A 220 10.15 -4.76 1.53
CA VAL A 220 9.19 -3.66 1.36
C VAL A 220 7.81 -4.19 1.72
N THR A 221 7.38 -3.96 2.96
CA THR A 221 6.28 -4.73 3.52
C THR A 221 5.49 -3.98 4.60
N ASN A 222 4.36 -4.51 5.02
CA ASN A 222 3.65 -4.12 6.23
C ASN A 222 3.99 -5.10 7.35
N THR A 223 4.83 -4.68 8.31
CA THR A 223 5.27 -5.56 9.41
C THR A 223 4.12 -6.01 10.32
N GLN A 224 3.03 -5.25 10.40
CA GLN A 224 1.84 -5.66 11.15
C GLN A 224 1.18 -6.88 10.51
N GLN A 225 1.10 -6.92 9.18
CA GLN A 225 0.55 -8.06 8.45
C GLN A 225 1.49 -9.28 8.50
N LEU A 226 2.81 -9.07 8.41
CA LEU A 226 3.76 -10.17 8.61
C LEU A 226 3.64 -10.81 9.99
N ARG A 227 3.40 -10.02 11.05
CA ARG A 227 3.10 -10.57 12.38
C ARG A 227 1.82 -11.42 12.39
N ALA A 228 0.79 -11.00 11.67
CA ALA A 228 -0.43 -11.80 11.52
C ALA A 228 -0.15 -13.13 10.81
N SER A 229 0.70 -13.14 9.78
CA SER A 229 1.14 -14.37 9.10
C SER A 229 1.93 -15.30 10.04
N ILE A 230 2.83 -14.75 10.85
CA ILE A 230 3.56 -15.53 11.86
C ILE A 230 2.61 -16.14 12.88
N ASN A 231 1.66 -15.37 13.40
CA ASN A 231 0.65 -15.87 14.34
C ASN A 231 -0.27 -16.92 13.70
N HIS A 232 -0.51 -16.84 12.40
CA HIS A 232 -1.26 -17.86 11.68
C HIS A 232 -0.48 -19.19 11.63
N CYS A 233 0.82 -19.14 11.34
CA CYS A 233 1.67 -20.34 11.22
C CYS A 233 1.99 -20.99 12.57
N TYR A 234 2.31 -20.18 13.58
CA TYR A 234 2.82 -20.66 14.88
C TYR A 234 1.83 -20.54 16.03
N GLY A 235 0.65 -19.97 15.79
CA GLY A 235 -0.39 -19.76 16.79
C GLY A 235 -0.27 -18.44 17.55
N GLN A 236 -1.39 -18.02 18.15
CA GLN A 236 -1.52 -16.72 18.82
C GLN A 236 -0.68 -16.59 20.12
N ALA A 237 -0.18 -17.70 20.68
CA ALA A 237 0.66 -17.69 21.85
C ALA A 237 2.10 -17.24 21.57
N VAL A 238 2.51 -17.21 20.30
CA VAL A 238 3.86 -16.78 19.88
C VAL A 238 3.92 -15.26 19.85
N ASP A 239 4.96 -14.70 20.47
CA ASP A 239 5.27 -13.27 20.30
C ASP A 239 5.82 -13.03 18.88
N ALA A 240 4.92 -12.75 17.96
CA ALA A 240 5.25 -12.53 16.55
C ALA A 240 6.21 -11.35 16.32
N GLN A 241 6.18 -10.33 17.21
CA GLN A 241 7.13 -9.22 17.12
C GLN A 241 8.55 -9.71 17.42
N ARG A 242 8.75 -10.41 18.53
CA ARG A 242 10.08 -10.99 18.87
C ARG A 242 10.55 -12.02 17.85
N TYR A 243 9.60 -12.74 17.25
CA TYR A 243 9.94 -13.66 16.17
C TYR A 243 10.46 -12.90 14.96
N LEU A 244 9.77 -11.86 14.52
CA LEU A 244 10.15 -11.03 13.38
C LEU A 244 11.49 -10.29 13.62
N ASP A 245 11.74 -9.83 14.84
CA ASP A 245 12.99 -9.16 15.24
C ASP A 245 14.25 -10.06 15.10
N LYS A 246 14.09 -11.40 15.01
CA LYS A 246 15.19 -12.31 14.69
C LYS A 246 15.69 -12.19 13.25
N PHE A 247 14.83 -11.72 12.35
CA PHE A 247 15.10 -11.61 10.92
C PHE A 247 15.49 -10.20 10.49
N ILE A 248 15.00 -9.17 11.16
CA ILE A 248 15.14 -7.77 10.78
C ILE A 248 16.22 -7.11 11.62
N LYS A 249 17.27 -6.58 10.97
CA LYS A 249 18.34 -5.82 11.64
C LYS A 249 18.05 -4.32 11.71
N PHE A 250 17.41 -3.77 10.67
CA PHE A 250 17.05 -2.35 10.62
C PHE A 250 15.69 -2.15 9.98
N ARG A 251 14.89 -1.24 10.53
CA ARG A 251 13.56 -0.89 10.01
C ARG A 251 13.36 0.61 10.06
N PHE A 252 12.81 1.16 9.00
CA PHE A 252 12.24 2.50 9.02
C PHE A 252 10.83 2.49 8.42
N GLU A 253 9.98 3.37 8.93
CA GLU A 253 8.63 3.52 8.48
C GLU A 253 8.54 4.64 7.43
N LEU A 254 7.86 4.35 6.33
CA LEU A 254 7.57 5.34 5.31
C LEU A 254 6.42 6.23 5.80
N SER A 255 6.77 7.41 6.27
CA SER A 255 5.83 8.37 6.85
C SER A 255 4.63 8.62 5.95
N PRO A 256 3.40 8.62 6.51
CA PRO A 256 2.21 9.07 5.80
C PRO A 256 2.19 10.60 5.58
N HIS A 257 3.15 11.34 6.16
CA HIS A 257 3.25 12.79 6.05
C HIS A 257 4.30 13.21 5.02
N SER A 258 3.98 14.22 4.24
CA SER A 258 4.96 14.92 3.39
C SER A 258 5.85 15.81 4.27
N GLN A 259 7.15 15.78 4.05
CA GLN A 259 8.13 16.56 4.84
C GLN A 259 8.18 18.04 4.48
N ARG A 260 7.22 18.56 3.71
CA ARG A 260 7.29 19.91 3.12
C ARG A 260 7.45 21.06 4.13
N HIS A 261 6.96 20.89 5.38
CA HIS A 261 7.12 21.88 6.46
C HIS A 261 7.23 21.19 7.81
N MET A 262 8.31 21.40 8.54
CA MET A 262 8.47 20.91 9.92
C MET A 262 7.41 21.45 10.89
N THR A 263 6.82 22.60 10.58
CA THR A 263 5.82 23.28 11.44
C THR A 263 4.38 22.86 11.16
N ASN A 264 4.07 22.35 9.94
CA ASN A 264 2.74 21.87 9.57
C ASN A 264 2.87 20.69 8.59
N PRO A 265 3.01 19.46 9.07
CA PRO A 265 3.09 18.29 8.22
C PRO A 265 1.75 18.12 7.47
N VAL A 266 1.79 18.21 6.15
CA VAL A 266 0.64 17.92 5.29
C VAL A 266 0.60 16.41 5.07
N LEU A 267 -0.56 15.79 5.27
CA LEU A 267 -0.75 14.38 4.92
C LEU A 267 -0.41 14.16 3.45
N ALA A 268 0.38 13.15 3.16
CA ALA A 268 0.73 12.77 1.80
C ALA A 268 -0.52 12.52 0.93
N ALA A 269 -1.58 11.95 1.53
CA ALA A 269 -2.87 11.74 0.91
C ALA A 269 -3.53 13.05 0.42
N ASN A 270 -3.43 14.15 1.18
CA ASN A 270 -3.92 15.46 0.75
C ASN A 270 -3.15 16.00 -0.46
N ALA A 271 -1.80 15.93 -0.39
CA ALA A 271 -0.97 16.36 -1.50
C ALA A 271 -1.26 15.55 -2.77
N TYR A 272 -1.45 14.26 -2.61
CA TYR A 272 -1.78 13.34 -3.71
C TYR A 272 -3.17 13.60 -4.29
N PHE A 273 -4.18 13.83 -3.45
CA PHE A 273 -5.52 14.23 -3.91
C PHE A 273 -5.46 15.47 -4.82
N TYR A 274 -4.81 16.53 -4.35
CA TYR A 274 -4.71 17.77 -5.12
C TYR A 274 -3.94 17.60 -6.43
N GLN A 275 -2.94 16.75 -6.43
CA GLN A 275 -2.19 16.44 -7.63
C GLN A 275 -3.06 15.70 -8.66
N LEU A 276 -3.75 14.61 -8.25
CA LEU A 276 -4.64 13.85 -9.14
C LEU A 276 -5.75 14.73 -9.71
N ILE A 277 -6.38 15.58 -8.89
CA ILE A 277 -7.40 16.53 -9.38
C ILE A 277 -6.79 17.55 -10.34
N GLY A 278 -5.55 18.02 -10.10
CA GLY A 278 -4.84 18.93 -10.99
C GLY A 278 -4.53 18.32 -12.36
N GLU A 279 -4.26 17.03 -12.42
CA GLU A 279 -4.08 16.28 -13.67
C GLU A 279 -5.40 16.12 -14.46
N LYS A 280 -6.56 16.23 -13.78
CA LYS A 280 -7.89 16.17 -14.36
C LYS A 280 -8.44 17.59 -14.61
N GLY A 281 -8.08 18.18 -15.75
CA GLY A 281 -8.31 19.60 -16.05
C GLY A 281 -9.73 20.12 -15.79
N PHE A 282 -10.76 19.30 -16.02
CA PHE A 282 -12.17 19.68 -15.80
C PHE A 282 -12.60 19.64 -14.32
N LEU A 283 -11.90 18.89 -13.46
CA LEU A 283 -12.14 18.88 -12.01
C LEU A 283 -11.35 19.98 -11.28
N SER A 284 -10.20 20.37 -11.83
CA SER A 284 -9.29 21.31 -11.17
C SER A 284 -9.90 22.68 -10.97
N SER A 285 -10.65 23.18 -11.96
CA SER A 285 -11.29 24.51 -11.92
C SER A 285 -12.41 24.60 -10.88
N SER A 286 -13.10 23.50 -10.57
CA SER A 286 -14.20 23.48 -9.62
C SER A 286 -13.79 23.16 -8.20
N LEU A 287 -13.11 22.04 -7.99
CA LEU A 287 -12.74 21.56 -6.66
C LEU A 287 -11.54 22.32 -6.06
N LEU A 288 -10.58 22.75 -6.90
CA LEU A 288 -9.39 23.44 -6.42
C LEU A 288 -9.57 24.96 -6.29
N SER A 289 -10.61 25.55 -6.86
CA SER A 289 -10.87 27.01 -6.73
C SER A 289 -11.50 27.37 -5.39
N ASN A 290 -12.30 26.48 -4.80
CA ASN A 290 -13.08 26.78 -3.60
C ASN A 290 -12.38 26.38 -2.30
N THR A 291 -12.20 27.34 -1.39
CA THR A 291 -11.51 27.14 -0.11
C THR A 291 -12.27 26.21 0.84
N LEU A 292 -13.62 26.24 0.84
CA LEU A 292 -14.43 25.38 1.72
C LEU A 292 -14.37 23.93 1.28
N LEU A 293 -14.46 23.65 -0.03
CA LEU A 293 -14.28 22.30 -0.55
C LEU A 293 -12.90 21.75 -0.21
N LYS A 294 -11.84 22.55 -0.38
CA LYS A 294 -10.49 22.16 0.04
C LYS A 294 -10.40 21.81 1.52
N LYS A 295 -10.94 22.67 2.40
CA LYS A 295 -10.97 22.44 3.84
C LYS A 295 -11.74 21.17 4.19
N PHE A 296 -12.90 20.96 3.58
CA PHE A 296 -13.71 19.77 3.79
C PHE A 296 -12.94 18.48 3.42
N ILE A 297 -12.41 18.44 2.20
CA ILE A 297 -11.69 17.27 1.71
C ILE A 297 -10.46 16.99 2.56
N ALA A 298 -9.67 18.02 2.89
CA ALA A 298 -8.47 17.87 3.71
C ALA A 298 -8.79 17.35 5.12
N LYS A 299 -9.87 17.86 5.75
CA LYS A 299 -10.34 17.41 7.04
C LYS A 299 -10.83 15.96 6.99
N PHE A 300 -11.63 15.62 5.97
CA PHE A 300 -12.14 14.27 5.79
C PHE A 300 -11.01 13.25 5.57
N ILE A 301 -10.07 13.54 4.67
CA ILE A 301 -8.90 12.70 4.43
C ILE A 301 -8.11 12.48 5.73
N GLY A 302 -7.90 13.55 6.51
CA GLY A 302 -7.19 13.47 7.79
C GLY A 302 -7.93 12.67 8.85
N HIS A 303 -9.25 12.88 8.97
CA HIS A 303 -10.08 12.18 9.95
C HIS A 303 -10.17 10.67 9.64
N GLN A 304 -10.41 10.31 8.38
CA GLN A 304 -10.52 8.92 7.95
C GLN A 304 -9.16 8.22 7.82
N GLY A 305 -8.05 8.97 7.80
CA GLY A 305 -6.71 8.40 7.60
C GLY A 305 -6.55 7.71 6.25
N LEU A 306 -7.15 8.30 5.17
CA LEU A 306 -7.19 7.67 3.85
C LEU A 306 -5.80 7.40 3.29
N SER A 307 -5.61 6.19 2.77
CA SER A 307 -4.43 5.79 2.03
C SER A 307 -4.41 6.39 0.61
N LEU A 308 -3.26 6.37 -0.06
CA LEU A 308 -3.15 6.87 -1.45
C LEU A 308 -4.07 6.11 -2.42
N ARG A 309 -4.27 4.81 -2.23
CA ARG A 309 -5.19 4.00 -3.04
C ARG A 309 -6.66 4.41 -2.83
N GLU A 310 -7.05 4.71 -1.60
CA GLU A 310 -8.39 5.22 -1.31
C GLU A 310 -8.59 6.62 -1.89
N ILE A 311 -7.54 7.44 -1.97
CA ILE A 311 -7.57 8.71 -2.70
C ILE A 311 -7.80 8.50 -4.20
N GLU A 312 -7.13 7.54 -4.83
CA GLU A 312 -7.37 7.18 -6.23
C GLU A 312 -8.82 6.76 -6.45
N THR A 313 -9.36 5.94 -5.54
CA THR A 313 -10.77 5.52 -5.56
C THR A 313 -11.71 6.71 -5.44
N LEU A 314 -11.45 7.61 -4.50
CA LEU A 314 -12.26 8.82 -4.30
C LEU A 314 -12.27 9.71 -5.56
N VAL A 315 -11.09 9.98 -6.13
CA VAL A 315 -10.94 10.80 -7.34
C VAL A 315 -11.66 10.16 -8.53
N LEU A 316 -11.51 8.84 -8.71
CA LEU A 316 -12.22 8.10 -9.76
C LEU A 316 -13.75 8.25 -9.62
N HIS A 317 -14.30 8.11 -8.41
CA HIS A 317 -15.74 8.23 -8.20
C HIS A 317 -16.24 9.67 -8.42
N ILE A 318 -15.46 10.68 -8.01
CA ILE A 318 -15.76 12.08 -8.34
C ILE A 318 -15.79 12.27 -9.87
N GLU A 319 -14.82 11.71 -10.59
CA GLU A 319 -14.76 11.76 -12.05
C GLU A 319 -15.98 11.08 -12.70
N VAL A 320 -16.36 9.90 -12.21
CA VAL A 320 -17.53 9.16 -12.68
C VAL A 320 -18.82 9.99 -12.49
N VAL A 321 -19.03 10.58 -11.32
CA VAL A 321 -20.20 11.45 -11.09
C VAL A 321 -20.18 12.64 -12.03
N GLN A 322 -19.05 13.26 -12.25
CA GLN A 322 -18.93 14.41 -13.15
C GLN A 322 -19.26 14.05 -14.60
N VAL A 323 -18.80 12.88 -15.08
CA VAL A 323 -19.05 12.39 -16.43
C VAL A 323 -20.51 12.00 -16.63
N LEU A 324 -21.09 11.29 -15.66
CA LEU A 324 -22.48 10.81 -15.75
C LEU A 324 -23.52 11.92 -15.48
N SER A 325 -23.11 13.02 -14.87
CA SER A 325 -23.97 14.17 -14.68
C SER A 325 -23.96 15.03 -15.94
N ASN A 326 -25.07 15.14 -16.63
CA ASN A 326 -25.23 16.02 -17.82
C ASN A 326 -25.07 17.52 -17.50
N SER A 327 -24.85 17.87 -16.26
CA SER A 327 -24.56 19.22 -15.73
C SER A 327 -23.28 19.14 -14.90
N ASN A 328 -22.49 20.19 -14.98
CA ASN A 328 -21.23 20.34 -14.24
C ASN A 328 -21.48 20.43 -12.72
N ARG A 329 -21.78 19.31 -12.06
CA ARG A 329 -22.28 19.24 -10.68
C ARG A 329 -21.31 19.74 -9.61
N PHE A 330 -20.03 19.86 -9.91
CA PHE A 330 -19.02 20.40 -9.01
C PHE A 330 -18.48 21.76 -9.46
N ILE A 331 -19.21 22.48 -10.36
CA ILE A 331 -18.81 23.80 -10.83
C ILE A 331 -19.10 24.87 -9.78
N PRO A 332 -18.25 25.93 -9.69
CA PRO A 332 -18.33 26.98 -8.65
C PRO A 332 -19.57 27.87 -8.70
N ASP A 333 -20.28 27.90 -9.81
CA ASP A 333 -21.43 28.80 -10.00
C ASP A 333 -22.72 28.28 -9.35
N GLU A 334 -22.71 27.03 -8.87
CA GLU A 334 -23.78 26.53 -8.03
C GLU A 334 -23.45 26.69 -6.53
N TYR A 335 -24.45 26.73 -5.72
CA TYR A 335 -24.37 26.88 -4.28
C TYR A 335 -23.44 25.84 -3.63
N ILE A 336 -22.40 26.31 -2.97
CA ILE A 336 -21.34 25.49 -2.39
C ILE A 336 -21.86 24.38 -1.47
N GLY A 337 -22.97 24.60 -0.77
CA GLY A 337 -23.61 23.62 0.09
C GLY A 337 -24.04 22.35 -0.66
N TYR A 338 -24.52 22.46 -1.90
CA TYR A 338 -24.86 21.28 -2.72
C TYR A 338 -23.62 20.50 -3.10
N SER A 339 -22.54 21.18 -3.48
CA SER A 339 -21.28 20.51 -3.80
C SER A 339 -20.71 19.75 -2.61
N LEU A 340 -20.84 20.28 -1.39
CA LEU A 340 -20.44 19.60 -0.15
C LEU A 340 -21.28 18.34 0.09
N LEU A 341 -22.62 18.42 -0.03
CA LEU A 341 -23.51 17.26 0.14
C LEU A 341 -23.30 16.20 -0.93
N ARG A 342 -23.05 16.61 -2.17
CA ARG A 342 -22.69 15.70 -3.27
C ARG A 342 -21.38 14.97 -3.00
N LEU A 343 -20.36 15.66 -2.48
CA LEU A 343 -19.11 15.02 -2.06
C LEU A 343 -19.36 14.03 -0.93
N VAL A 344 -20.22 14.33 0.06
CA VAL A 344 -20.63 13.37 1.09
C VAL A 344 -21.25 12.12 0.45
N GLY A 345 -22.12 12.29 -0.56
CA GLY A 345 -22.70 11.17 -1.31
C GLY A 345 -21.64 10.30 -1.97
N VAL A 346 -20.66 10.91 -2.66
CA VAL A 346 -19.52 10.17 -3.23
C VAL A 346 -18.73 9.41 -2.15
N MET A 347 -18.40 10.09 -1.05
CA MET A 347 -17.62 9.52 0.04
C MET A 347 -18.35 8.36 0.73
N LEU A 348 -19.67 8.46 0.90
CA LEU A 348 -20.48 7.35 1.44
C LEU A 348 -20.48 6.13 0.51
N VAL A 349 -20.60 6.35 -0.80
CA VAL A 349 -20.50 5.23 -1.77
C VAL A 349 -19.14 4.57 -1.69
N CYS A 350 -18.06 5.36 -1.60
CA CYS A 350 -16.69 4.82 -1.57
C CYS A 350 -16.37 4.06 -0.27
N PHE A 351 -16.79 4.59 0.89
CA PHE A 351 -16.21 4.17 2.16
C PHE A 351 -17.23 3.62 3.17
N ARG A 352 -18.50 4.02 3.08
CA ARG A 352 -19.56 3.60 4.01
C ARG A 352 -20.88 3.29 3.29
N PRO A 353 -20.88 2.31 2.36
CA PRO A 353 -22.09 1.89 1.68
C PRO A 353 -23.15 1.29 2.63
N ASP A 354 -22.75 0.89 3.84
CA ASP A 354 -23.65 0.49 4.92
C ASP A 354 -24.55 1.65 5.38
N ILE A 355 -23.96 2.81 5.70
CA ILE A 355 -24.73 4.02 6.07
C ILE A 355 -25.67 4.42 4.94
N LEU A 356 -25.18 4.43 3.70
CA LEU A 356 -25.99 4.79 2.53
C LEU A 356 -27.20 3.88 2.36
N ARG A 357 -27.07 2.57 2.63
CA ARG A 357 -28.19 1.63 2.59
C ARG A 357 -29.27 1.94 3.63
N GLU A 358 -28.88 2.35 4.83
CA GLU A 358 -29.85 2.74 5.86
C GLU A 358 -30.54 4.07 5.49
N ILE A 359 -29.81 5.04 4.95
CA ILE A 359 -30.40 6.29 4.44
C ILE A 359 -31.44 6.00 3.34
N ARG A 360 -31.17 5.07 2.42
CA ARG A 360 -32.13 4.64 1.39
C ARG A 360 -33.40 4.00 1.97
N LYS A 361 -33.32 3.41 3.14
CA LYS A 361 -34.49 2.88 3.88
C LYS A 361 -35.22 3.94 4.69
N GLY A 362 -34.74 5.18 4.67
CA GLY A 362 -35.30 6.27 5.44
C GLY A 362 -34.78 6.38 6.87
N VAL A 363 -33.70 5.66 7.20
CA VAL A 363 -33.03 5.73 8.50
C VAL A 363 -31.79 6.63 8.37
N VAL A 364 -31.84 7.81 9.00
CA VAL A 364 -30.73 8.78 8.99
C VAL A 364 -30.23 8.93 10.41
N ASP A 365 -29.18 8.15 10.72
CA ASP A 365 -28.53 8.13 12.03
C ASP A 365 -27.47 9.23 12.13
N ALA A 366 -27.67 10.15 13.08
CA ALA A 366 -26.81 11.32 13.26
C ALA A 366 -25.43 10.96 13.82
N ASP A 367 -25.34 9.98 14.73
CA ASP A 367 -24.05 9.56 15.30
C ASP A 367 -23.19 8.84 14.25
N LEU A 368 -23.76 7.97 13.41
CA LEU A 368 -23.03 7.30 12.33
C LEU A 368 -22.50 8.30 11.29
N LEU A 369 -23.30 9.30 10.90
CA LEU A 369 -22.84 10.35 9.98
C LEU A 369 -21.84 11.28 10.65
N GLY A 370 -22.05 11.61 11.92
CA GLY A 370 -21.12 12.40 12.71
C GLY A 370 -19.75 11.75 12.84
N ASP A 371 -19.70 10.48 13.19
CA ASP A 371 -18.46 9.70 13.25
C ASP A 371 -17.78 9.64 11.87
N PHE A 372 -18.54 9.47 10.81
CA PHE A 372 -18.02 9.47 9.44
C PHE A 372 -17.40 10.82 9.03
N LEU A 373 -18.00 11.93 9.43
CA LEU A 373 -17.53 13.28 9.10
C LEU A 373 -16.57 13.86 10.15
N GLY A 374 -16.33 13.17 11.27
CA GLY A 374 -15.48 13.63 12.35
C GLY A 374 -16.11 14.69 13.23
N VAL A 375 -17.44 14.68 13.37
CA VAL A 375 -18.20 15.62 14.20
C VAL A 375 -18.90 14.87 15.31
N LYS A 376 -18.52 15.10 16.57
CA LYS A 376 -19.13 14.44 17.75
C LYS A 376 -20.41 15.12 18.24
N LYS A 377 -20.50 16.43 18.06
CA LYS A 377 -21.65 17.25 18.43
C LYS A 377 -21.59 18.59 17.70
N LEU A 378 -22.73 19.26 17.51
CA LEU A 378 -22.73 20.62 17.01
C LEU A 378 -22.31 21.62 18.10
N PRO A 379 -21.44 22.60 17.78
CA PRO A 379 -21.03 23.62 18.73
C PRO A 379 -22.16 24.59 19.06
N TYR A 380 -22.12 25.14 20.27
CA TYR A 380 -22.98 26.25 20.67
C TYR A 380 -22.37 27.56 20.15
N LEU A 381 -23.11 28.32 19.33
CA LEU A 381 -22.62 29.56 18.75
C LEU A 381 -22.83 30.75 19.71
N GLU A 382 -21.73 31.33 20.19
CA GLU A 382 -21.76 32.50 21.09
C GLU A 382 -22.03 33.82 20.31
N GLU A 383 -22.64 34.82 20.98
CA GLU A 383 -22.78 36.17 20.40
C GLU A 383 -21.42 36.87 20.36
N GLY A 384 -20.96 37.22 19.14
CA GLY A 384 -19.65 37.83 18.95
C GLY A 384 -18.48 36.89 19.12
N GLY A 385 -18.74 35.59 19.22
CA GLY A 385 -17.71 34.53 19.28
C GLY A 385 -16.85 34.53 18.04
N ARG A 386 -15.53 34.36 18.24
CA ARG A 386 -14.55 34.27 17.13
C ARG A 386 -14.49 32.89 16.48
N GLU A 387 -15.17 31.91 17.05
CA GLU A 387 -15.16 30.54 16.53
C GLU A 387 -16.18 30.39 15.41
N ILE A 388 -15.66 30.28 14.20
CA ILE A 388 -16.43 29.95 13.00
C ILE A 388 -16.59 28.43 12.97
N PRO A 389 -17.84 27.90 12.90
CA PRO A 389 -18.05 26.46 12.76
C PRO A 389 -17.23 25.85 11.62
N GLU A 390 -16.77 24.64 11.84
CA GLU A 390 -16.05 23.92 10.81
C GLU A 390 -16.99 23.44 9.68
N VAL A 391 -16.42 23.21 8.51
CA VAL A 391 -17.19 22.81 7.34
C VAL A 391 -17.97 21.49 7.53
N CYS A 392 -17.44 20.55 8.31
CA CYS A 392 -18.14 19.30 8.64
C CYS A 392 -19.31 19.54 9.60
N GLU A 393 -19.17 20.49 10.56
CA GLU A 393 -20.26 20.91 11.44
C GLU A 393 -21.38 21.61 10.65
N PHE A 394 -21.00 22.40 9.65
CA PHE A 394 -21.96 22.98 8.70
C PHE A 394 -22.77 21.92 7.96
N ILE A 395 -22.12 20.86 7.45
CA ILE A 395 -22.80 19.75 6.78
C ILE A 395 -23.76 19.05 7.76
N MET A 396 -23.31 18.73 8.97
CA MET A 396 -24.16 18.10 10.00
C MET A 396 -25.33 18.99 10.38
N ALA A 397 -25.14 20.32 10.52
CA ALA A 397 -26.20 21.27 10.81
C ALA A 397 -27.25 21.35 9.68
N SER A 398 -26.83 21.17 8.42
CA SER A 398 -27.77 21.16 7.28
C SER A 398 -28.61 19.89 7.21
N LEU A 399 -28.20 18.81 7.87
CA LEU A 399 -28.88 17.52 7.94
C LEU A 399 -29.80 17.35 9.18
N THR A 400 -29.85 18.35 10.07
CA THR A 400 -30.56 18.21 11.37
C THR A 400 -32.03 17.89 11.25
N THR A 401 -32.69 18.30 10.21
CA THR A 401 -34.10 18.01 9.96
C THR A 401 -34.34 16.62 9.38
N ASP A 402 -33.31 16.04 8.75
CA ASP A 402 -33.36 14.71 8.16
C ASP A 402 -33.04 13.62 9.20
N PHE A 403 -32.34 13.96 10.31
CA PHE A 403 -32.01 12.99 11.35
C PHE A 403 -33.24 12.46 12.06
N ASN A 404 -33.41 11.14 12.07
CA ASN A 404 -34.46 10.45 12.80
C ASN A 404 -33.96 9.50 13.88
N GLU A 405 -32.67 9.15 13.88
CA GLU A 405 -32.01 8.38 14.95
C GLU A 405 -30.80 9.12 15.53
N ASN A 406 -30.49 8.90 16.81
CA ASN A 406 -29.32 9.35 17.55
C ASN A 406 -28.97 10.85 17.44
N LYS A 407 -30.02 11.69 17.32
CA LYS A 407 -29.90 13.12 16.96
C LYS A 407 -29.60 14.06 18.13
N VAL A 408 -29.50 13.59 19.38
CA VAL A 408 -29.42 14.45 20.58
C VAL A 408 -28.24 15.42 20.53
N ASN A 409 -27.07 14.95 20.12
CA ASN A 409 -25.84 15.74 20.04
C ASN A 409 -25.82 16.72 18.87
N TYR A 410 -26.75 16.61 17.94
CA TYR A 410 -26.82 17.39 16.71
C TYR A 410 -28.09 18.27 16.63
N ALA A 411 -28.91 18.26 17.68
CA ALA A 411 -30.09 19.09 17.74
C ALA A 411 -29.70 20.57 17.90
N ILE A 412 -30.28 21.42 17.08
CA ILE A 412 -30.14 22.87 17.18
C ILE A 412 -31.30 23.40 18.02
N SER A 413 -31.01 24.01 19.19
CA SER A 413 -31.99 24.60 20.06
C SER A 413 -32.61 25.88 19.43
N GLU A 414 -33.80 26.28 19.88
CA GLU A 414 -34.52 27.42 19.31
C GLU A 414 -33.70 28.72 19.37
N ASP A 415 -32.99 28.97 20.46
CA ASP A 415 -32.11 30.13 20.63
C ASP A 415 -30.92 30.13 19.65
N GLN A 416 -30.43 28.97 19.28
CA GLN A 416 -29.33 28.79 18.33
C GLN A 416 -29.77 28.83 16.85
N GLN A 417 -31.06 28.62 16.60
CA GLN A 417 -31.61 28.49 15.25
C GLN A 417 -31.32 29.68 14.33
N LYS A 418 -31.47 30.91 14.87
CA LYS A 418 -31.21 32.15 14.10
C LYS A 418 -29.71 32.27 13.77
N LYS A 419 -28.82 31.92 14.70
CA LYS A 419 -27.36 31.98 14.53
C LYS A 419 -26.92 30.99 13.45
N TRP A 420 -27.35 29.73 13.55
CA TRP A 420 -27.07 28.72 12.57
C TRP A 420 -27.63 29.07 11.17
N ASN A 421 -28.83 29.62 11.10
CA ASN A 421 -29.39 30.06 9.83
C ASN A 421 -28.57 31.20 9.21
N SER A 422 -28.13 32.17 10.01
CA SER A 422 -27.29 33.26 9.53
C SER A 422 -25.95 32.75 9.03
N TYR A 423 -25.34 31.80 9.78
CA TYR A 423 -24.08 31.18 9.41
C TYR A 423 -24.21 30.34 8.11
N MET A 424 -25.26 29.53 7.99
CA MET A 424 -25.53 28.74 6.79
C MET A 424 -25.72 29.60 5.55
N ARG A 425 -26.41 30.76 5.67
CA ARG A 425 -26.52 31.73 4.58
C ARG A 425 -25.18 32.33 4.19
N TYR A 426 -24.35 32.68 5.15
CA TYR A 426 -23.03 33.23 4.90
C TYR A 426 -22.12 32.23 4.18
N VAL A 427 -22.11 30.96 4.61
CA VAL A 427 -21.28 29.91 4.02
C VAL A 427 -21.78 29.49 2.62
N SER A 428 -23.10 29.44 2.43
CA SER A 428 -23.69 28.95 1.18
C SER A 428 -23.85 30.03 0.11
N TYR A 429 -23.57 31.31 0.42
CA TYR A 429 -23.86 32.44 -0.47
C TYR A 429 -25.34 32.53 -0.91
N MET A 430 -26.26 32.08 -0.05
CA MET A 430 -27.68 32.00 -0.36
C MET A 430 -28.52 33.03 0.36
N GLU A 431 -29.41 33.72 -0.35
CA GLU A 431 -30.44 34.61 0.22
C GLU A 431 -31.58 33.84 0.89
N GLU A 432 -31.91 32.65 0.43
CA GLU A 432 -32.89 31.75 1.03
C GLU A 432 -32.32 30.37 1.28
N VAL A 433 -32.67 29.74 2.40
CA VAL A 433 -32.22 28.38 2.78
C VAL A 433 -33.28 27.35 2.35
N PRO A 434 -33.33 26.94 1.08
CA PRO A 434 -34.24 25.86 0.65
C PRO A 434 -33.81 24.47 1.08
N TYR A 435 -32.87 24.36 2.01
CA TYR A 435 -31.97 23.21 2.14
C TYR A 435 -32.39 22.18 3.13
N ARG A 436 -33.13 22.57 4.16
CA ARG A 436 -33.46 21.65 5.26
C ARG A 436 -34.27 20.45 4.81
N ASP A 437 -35.09 20.62 3.77
CA ASP A 437 -35.99 19.57 3.31
C ASP A 437 -35.37 18.69 2.18
N ARG A 438 -34.13 18.95 1.79
CA ARG A 438 -33.50 18.27 0.63
C ARG A 438 -32.03 17.86 0.82
N ALA A 439 -31.44 18.01 2.01
CA ALA A 439 -30.02 17.73 2.18
C ALA A 439 -29.68 16.25 1.95
N VAL A 440 -30.46 15.35 2.54
CA VAL A 440 -30.32 13.90 2.30
C VAL A 440 -30.66 13.54 0.86
N ALA A 441 -31.63 14.25 0.23
CA ALA A 441 -31.94 13.98 -1.17
C ALA A 441 -30.76 14.26 -2.12
N GLN A 442 -29.94 15.28 -1.85
CA GLN A 442 -28.72 15.57 -2.64
C GLN A 442 -27.67 14.46 -2.49
N ILE A 443 -27.51 13.92 -1.28
CA ILE A 443 -26.63 12.77 -1.02
C ILE A 443 -27.10 11.56 -1.82
N LEU A 444 -28.41 11.23 -1.75
CA LEU A 444 -29.00 10.10 -2.45
C LEU A 444 -28.97 10.26 -3.97
N GLU A 445 -29.27 11.47 -4.49
CA GLU A 445 -29.21 11.75 -5.93
C GLU A 445 -27.81 11.46 -6.50
N THR A 446 -26.76 11.89 -5.79
CA THR A 446 -25.38 11.63 -6.21
C THR A 446 -25.04 10.15 -6.13
N ALA A 447 -25.50 9.46 -5.07
CA ALA A 447 -25.27 8.04 -4.91
C ALA A 447 -26.01 7.20 -5.98
N ASN A 448 -27.20 7.62 -6.43
CA ASN A 448 -27.98 6.94 -7.45
C ASN A 448 -27.35 7.08 -8.85
N ILE A 449 -26.72 8.22 -9.16
CA ILE A 449 -25.92 8.36 -10.39
C ILE A 449 -24.86 7.23 -10.50
N MET A 450 -24.21 6.91 -9.38
CA MET A 450 -23.19 5.86 -9.35
C MET A 450 -23.77 4.43 -9.31
N ALA A 451 -25.02 4.28 -8.93
CA ALA A 451 -25.73 3.01 -8.95
C ALA A 451 -26.30 2.65 -10.33
N PHE A 452 -26.23 3.57 -11.30
CA PHE A 452 -26.85 3.45 -12.64
C PHE A 452 -28.38 3.31 -12.58
N GLU A 453 -29.02 3.91 -11.56
CA GLU A 453 -30.46 3.97 -11.33
C GLU A 453 -31.08 5.27 -11.84
#